data_2336a845d7bddf8668c0841e0780166a
#
_entry.id   2336a845d7bddf8668c0841e0780166a
#
_cell.length_a   1.000
_cell.length_b   1.000
_cell.length_c   1.000
_cell.angle_alpha   90.00
_cell.angle_beta   90.00
_cell.angle_gamma   90.00
#
_symmetry.space_group_name_H-M   'P 1'
#
loop_
_entity.id
_entity.type
_entity.pdbx_description
1 polymer ?
#
loop_
_entity_poly.entity_id
_entity_poly.type
_entity_poly.pdbx_seq_one_letter_code
_entity_poly.pdbx_strand_id
1 'polypeptide(L)'
;MAKKIIEFICALSKLIDNDPDVKDLMKVVYMEDYNVTMAEALMPAADISEQISLAGTEASGTGNMKLMLNGAITLGTMDGANVEIHDAVGKDNILIFGMTTHEVNDLKRSGYVPQNYYNNNAEIHEIIEFINKGIGGKTFGEIGGTIVYHDPYMVLADFADYRRMQKLSLIHISEPTRHAQI
;
A
#
# COMPACT_ATOMS: atom_id res chain seq x y z
N MET A 1 -3.09 -12.46 13.66
CA MET A 1 -2.51 -11.53 12.66
C MET A 1 -3.19 -10.15 12.66
N ALA A 2 -4.48 -9.97 12.30
CA ALA A 2 -5.12 -8.63 12.15
C ALA A 2 -4.93 -7.68 13.35
N LYS A 3 -5.22 -8.14 14.57
CA LYS A 3 -4.98 -7.33 15.79
C LYS A 3 -3.51 -6.92 15.96
N LYS A 4 -2.59 -7.76 15.54
CA LYS A 4 -1.14 -7.47 15.63
C LYS A 4 -0.72 -6.39 14.62
N ILE A 5 -1.33 -6.38 13.44
CA ILE A 5 -1.14 -5.33 12.43
C ILE A 5 -1.67 -3.99 12.96
N ILE A 6 -2.86 -3.95 13.55
CA ILE A 6 -3.40 -2.73 14.17
C ILE A 6 -2.48 -2.23 15.29
N GLU A 7 -1.99 -3.14 16.14
CA GLU A 7 -1.04 -2.80 17.19
C GLU A 7 0.27 -2.22 16.63
N PHE A 8 0.76 -2.77 15.52
CA PHE A 8 1.94 -2.26 14.82
C PHE A 8 1.70 -0.84 14.26
N ILE A 9 0.57 -0.61 13.58
CA ILE A 9 0.21 0.72 13.06
C ILE A 9 0.16 1.76 14.19
N CYS A 10 -0.49 1.43 15.31
CA CYS A 10 -0.55 2.32 16.47
C CYS A 10 0.83 2.56 17.14
N ALA A 11 1.70 1.56 17.12
CA ALA A 11 3.06 1.71 17.64
C ALA A 11 3.93 2.58 16.73
N LEU A 12 3.79 2.41 15.41
CA LEU A 12 4.45 3.22 14.39
C LEU A 12 3.98 4.69 14.45
N SER A 13 2.68 4.93 14.62
CA SER A 13 2.12 6.27 14.83
C SER A 13 2.82 6.98 15.98
N LYS A 14 2.91 6.31 17.15
CA LYS A 14 3.58 6.87 18.33
C LYS A 14 5.08 7.10 18.13
N LEU A 15 5.75 6.22 17.38
CA LEU A 15 7.16 6.40 17.06
C LEU A 15 7.36 7.68 16.24
N ILE A 16 6.58 7.86 15.18
CA ILE A 16 6.63 9.03 14.29
C ILE A 16 6.30 10.32 15.06
N ASP A 17 5.26 10.32 15.89
CA ASP A 17 4.86 11.50 16.67
C ASP A 17 5.93 11.96 17.69
N ASN A 18 6.84 11.07 18.07
CA ASN A 18 7.94 11.37 19.02
C ASN A 18 9.30 11.58 18.35
N ASP A 19 9.41 11.34 17.04
CA ASP A 19 10.66 11.53 16.31
C ASP A 19 10.81 13.00 15.88
N PRO A 20 11.83 13.71 16.35
CA PRO A 20 12.01 15.14 16.08
C PRO A 20 12.22 15.47 14.60
N ASP A 21 12.73 14.50 13.81
CA ASP A 21 13.06 14.74 12.40
C ASP A 21 11.85 14.55 11.48
N VAL A 22 10.83 13.78 11.88
CA VAL A 22 9.70 13.42 11.02
C VAL A 22 8.32 13.80 11.57
N LYS A 23 8.16 14.09 12.86
CA LYS A 23 6.86 14.35 13.52
C LYS A 23 6.05 15.49 12.90
N ASP A 24 6.72 16.48 12.33
CA ASP A 24 6.11 17.65 11.70
C ASP A 24 5.90 17.47 10.18
N LEU A 25 6.44 16.38 9.62
CA LEU A 25 6.37 16.06 8.18
C LEU A 25 5.42 14.91 7.86
N MET A 26 5.20 14.00 8.82
CA MET A 26 4.43 12.79 8.61
C MET A 26 3.54 12.47 9.81
N LYS A 27 2.35 11.96 9.54
CA LYS A 27 1.49 11.34 10.56
C LYS A 27 0.94 10.03 10.06
N VAL A 28 0.88 9.04 10.96
CA VAL A 28 0.17 7.79 10.74
C VAL A 28 -1.02 7.76 11.68
N VAL A 29 -2.22 7.60 11.13
CA VAL A 29 -3.47 7.60 11.90
C VAL A 29 -4.22 6.31 11.63
N TYR A 30 -4.50 5.55 12.68
CA TYR A 30 -5.45 4.44 12.62
C TYR A 30 -6.84 4.97 12.98
N MET A 31 -7.76 4.92 12.01
CA MET A 31 -9.13 5.37 12.21
C MET A 31 -9.93 4.31 12.94
N GLU A 32 -10.21 4.54 14.23
CA GLU A 32 -11.05 3.67 15.03
C GLU A 32 -12.51 3.80 14.60
N ASP A 33 -13.25 2.68 14.65
CA ASP A 33 -14.69 2.62 14.37
C ASP A 33 -15.08 3.24 13.01
N TYR A 34 -14.28 2.95 11.97
CA TYR A 34 -14.55 3.44 10.62
C TYR A 34 -15.95 3.01 10.15
N ASN A 35 -16.77 4.00 9.80
CA ASN A 35 -18.16 3.83 9.41
C ASN A 35 -18.53 4.79 8.25
N VAL A 36 -19.79 4.73 7.79
CA VAL A 36 -20.26 5.53 6.65
C VAL A 36 -20.11 7.04 6.88
N THR A 37 -20.45 7.52 8.06
CA THR A 37 -20.35 8.96 8.39
C THR A 37 -18.88 9.44 8.32
N MET A 38 -17.95 8.63 8.83
CA MET A 38 -16.53 8.93 8.74
C MET A 38 -16.04 8.85 7.28
N ALA A 39 -16.52 7.88 6.51
CA ALA A 39 -16.19 7.75 5.10
C ALA A 39 -16.61 8.99 4.29
N GLU A 40 -17.78 9.54 4.55
CA GLU A 40 -18.28 10.77 3.89
C GLU A 40 -17.37 11.98 4.11
N ALA A 41 -16.70 12.07 5.25
CA ALA A 41 -15.74 13.11 5.56
C ALA A 41 -14.33 12.82 4.99
N LEU A 42 -13.88 11.57 5.06
CA LEU A 42 -12.51 11.19 4.68
C LEU A 42 -12.32 11.07 3.16
N MET A 43 -13.29 10.53 2.44
CA MET A 43 -13.14 10.30 1.00
C MET A 43 -12.89 11.59 0.21
N PRO A 44 -13.61 12.71 0.45
CA PRO A 44 -13.32 13.97 -0.23
C PRO A 44 -12.01 14.64 0.21
N ALA A 45 -11.44 14.22 1.31
CA ALA A 45 -10.19 14.77 1.84
C ALA A 45 -8.94 13.98 1.40
N ALA A 46 -9.12 12.88 0.67
CA ALA A 46 -8.02 12.04 0.23
C ALA A 46 -7.43 12.54 -1.10
N ASP A 47 -6.11 12.72 -1.15
CA ASP A 47 -5.39 13.01 -2.39
C ASP A 47 -5.05 11.72 -3.15
N ILE A 48 -4.74 10.64 -2.42
CA ILE A 48 -4.41 9.32 -2.97
C ILE A 48 -5.27 8.25 -2.32
N SER A 49 -5.69 7.30 -3.14
CA SER A 49 -6.39 6.09 -2.76
C SER A 49 -5.53 4.87 -3.05
N GLU A 50 -5.10 4.15 -2.03
CA GLU A 50 -4.31 2.92 -2.20
C GLU A 50 -5.23 1.70 -2.28
N GLN A 51 -5.14 0.97 -3.42
CA GLN A 51 -5.94 -0.20 -3.76
C GLN A 51 -5.00 -1.36 -4.11
N ILE A 52 -4.47 -2.00 -3.07
CA ILE A 52 -3.26 -2.82 -3.12
C ILE A 52 -3.51 -4.33 -2.96
N SER A 53 -4.65 -4.84 -3.40
CA SER A 53 -4.92 -6.27 -3.46
C SER A 53 -3.93 -6.98 -4.39
N LEU A 54 -3.61 -8.24 -4.10
CA LEU A 54 -2.86 -9.06 -5.05
C LEU A 54 -3.73 -9.30 -6.29
N ALA A 55 -3.18 -9.06 -7.48
CA ALA A 55 -3.93 -9.20 -8.74
C ALA A 55 -4.60 -10.57 -8.88
N GLY A 56 -5.90 -10.56 -9.17
CA GLY A 56 -6.76 -11.75 -9.26
C GLY A 56 -7.39 -12.18 -7.93
N THR A 57 -7.32 -11.38 -6.87
CA THR A 57 -7.93 -11.70 -5.56
C THR A 57 -9.11 -10.82 -5.20
N GLU A 58 -9.23 -9.63 -5.76
CA GLU A 58 -10.35 -8.72 -5.53
C GLU A 58 -11.39 -8.86 -6.64
N ALA A 59 -12.64 -9.11 -6.28
CA ALA A 59 -13.72 -9.27 -7.26
C ALA A 59 -14.10 -7.95 -7.95
N SER A 60 -14.18 -6.86 -7.21
CA SER A 60 -14.50 -5.51 -7.71
C SER A 60 -13.92 -4.43 -6.79
N GLY A 61 -14.40 -4.35 -5.55
CA GLY A 61 -14.18 -3.23 -4.66
C GLY A 61 -15.10 -2.04 -5.00
N THR A 62 -15.42 -1.24 -4.00
CA THR A 62 -16.24 -0.02 -4.17
C THR A 62 -15.53 1.23 -3.65
N GLY A 63 -14.51 1.06 -2.79
CA GLY A 63 -13.74 2.14 -2.21
C GLY A 63 -12.98 2.95 -3.26
N ASN A 64 -12.34 2.27 -4.20
CA ASN A 64 -11.61 2.87 -5.32
C ASN A 64 -12.50 3.77 -6.17
N MET A 65 -13.70 3.32 -6.55
CA MET A 65 -14.66 4.12 -7.33
C MET A 65 -15.08 5.39 -6.56
N LYS A 66 -15.43 5.24 -5.26
CA LYS A 66 -15.86 6.36 -4.42
C LYS A 66 -14.76 7.40 -4.22
N LEU A 67 -13.54 6.95 -3.93
CA LEU A 67 -12.39 7.83 -3.73
C LEU A 67 -12.03 8.58 -5.02
N MET A 68 -12.00 7.89 -6.17
CA MET A 68 -11.72 8.52 -7.46
C MET A 68 -12.80 9.52 -7.86
N LEU A 69 -14.09 9.23 -7.66
CA LEU A 69 -15.19 10.17 -7.90
C LEU A 69 -15.10 11.42 -7.01
N ASN A 70 -14.41 11.36 -5.89
CA ASN A 70 -14.13 12.47 -4.99
C ASN A 70 -12.75 13.13 -5.25
N GLY A 71 -12.06 12.76 -6.33
CA GLY A 71 -10.84 13.43 -6.77
C GLY A 71 -9.54 12.77 -6.34
N ALA A 72 -9.58 11.68 -5.56
CA ALA A 72 -8.37 10.97 -5.17
C ALA A 72 -7.77 10.21 -6.36
N ILE A 73 -6.45 10.32 -6.55
CA ILE A 73 -5.72 9.51 -7.53
C ILE A 73 -5.60 8.08 -7.00
N THR A 74 -5.99 7.11 -7.81
CA THR A 74 -5.82 5.70 -7.43
C THR A 74 -4.38 5.24 -7.68
N LEU A 75 -3.73 4.72 -6.62
CA LEU A 75 -2.51 3.94 -6.69
C LEU A 75 -2.88 2.49 -6.38
N GLY A 76 -2.78 1.60 -7.35
CA GLY A 76 -3.28 0.24 -7.16
C GLY A 76 -2.73 -0.78 -8.13
N THR A 77 -3.15 -2.00 -7.93
CA THR A 77 -2.87 -3.14 -8.82
C THR A 77 -3.93 -3.25 -9.91
N MET A 78 -3.62 -3.97 -10.99
CA MET A 78 -4.59 -4.32 -12.03
C MET A 78 -5.51 -5.44 -11.54
N ASP A 79 -6.41 -5.09 -10.61
CA ASP A 79 -7.32 -6.01 -9.93
C ASP A 79 -8.67 -5.34 -9.64
N GLY A 80 -9.72 -6.12 -9.54
CA GLY A 80 -11.06 -5.62 -9.26
C GLY A 80 -11.48 -4.51 -10.22
N ALA A 81 -12.17 -3.48 -9.72
CA ALA A 81 -12.65 -2.35 -10.52
C ALA A 81 -11.53 -1.44 -11.04
N ASN A 82 -10.27 -1.60 -10.59
CA ASN A 82 -9.17 -0.82 -11.14
C ASN A 82 -8.93 -1.12 -12.63
N VAL A 83 -9.30 -2.32 -13.11
CA VAL A 83 -9.20 -2.70 -14.53
C VAL A 83 -10.09 -1.80 -15.38
N GLU A 84 -11.38 -1.71 -15.03
CA GLU A 84 -12.34 -0.88 -15.75
C GLU A 84 -12.05 0.61 -15.59
N ILE A 85 -11.59 1.02 -14.40
CA ILE A 85 -11.18 2.41 -14.15
C ILE A 85 -9.99 2.77 -15.04
N HIS A 86 -8.96 1.92 -15.10
CA HIS A 86 -7.78 2.13 -15.95
C HIS A 86 -8.19 2.31 -17.43
N ASP A 87 -9.09 1.45 -17.92
CA ASP A 87 -9.57 1.52 -19.31
C ASP A 87 -10.39 2.79 -19.58
N ALA A 88 -11.15 3.25 -18.57
CA ALA A 88 -11.99 4.43 -18.70
C ALA A 88 -11.22 5.75 -18.61
N VAL A 89 -10.26 5.86 -17.68
CA VAL A 89 -9.52 7.11 -17.45
C VAL A 89 -8.23 7.20 -18.25
N GLY A 90 -7.72 6.07 -18.74
CA GLY A 90 -6.43 5.97 -19.43
C GLY A 90 -5.25 5.88 -18.47
N LYS A 91 -4.16 5.29 -18.96
CA LYS A 91 -2.95 4.94 -18.19
C LYS A 91 -2.26 6.10 -17.48
N ASP A 92 -2.47 7.32 -17.96
CA ASP A 92 -1.80 8.51 -17.42
C ASP A 92 -2.57 9.14 -16.23
N ASN A 93 -3.78 8.63 -15.93
CA ASN A 93 -4.65 9.14 -14.87
C ASN A 93 -4.87 8.17 -13.71
N ILE A 94 -4.12 7.09 -13.68
CA ILE A 94 -4.12 6.09 -12.61
C ILE A 94 -2.70 5.55 -12.44
N LEU A 95 -2.28 5.32 -11.20
CA LEU A 95 -0.95 4.79 -10.89
C LEU A 95 -1.04 3.29 -10.66
N ILE A 96 -0.67 2.50 -11.67
CA ILE A 96 -0.71 1.04 -11.60
C ILE A 96 0.68 0.49 -11.27
N PHE A 97 0.71 -0.48 -10.35
CA PHE A 97 1.92 -1.21 -9.97
C PHE A 97 1.65 -2.71 -9.83
N GLY A 98 2.74 -3.46 -9.70
CA GLY A 98 2.73 -4.88 -9.37
C GLY A 98 2.42 -5.78 -10.55
N MET A 99 2.37 -7.07 -10.23
CA MET A 99 2.15 -8.14 -11.18
C MET A 99 0.71 -8.13 -11.72
N THR A 100 0.56 -8.54 -12.96
CA THR A 100 -0.73 -8.91 -13.54
C THR A 100 -1.21 -10.26 -12.98
N THR A 101 -2.50 -10.57 -13.12
CA THR A 101 -3.06 -11.89 -12.73
C THR A 101 -2.33 -13.06 -13.39
N HIS A 102 -1.88 -12.89 -14.64
CA HIS A 102 -1.11 -13.91 -15.34
C HIS A 102 0.24 -14.15 -14.68
N GLU A 103 0.99 -13.09 -14.39
CA GLU A 103 2.31 -13.15 -13.73
C GLU A 103 2.21 -13.74 -12.32
N VAL A 104 1.18 -13.36 -11.54
CA VAL A 104 0.89 -13.97 -10.24
C VAL A 104 0.70 -15.48 -10.36
N ASN A 105 -0.10 -15.94 -11.35
CA ASN A 105 -0.34 -17.36 -11.56
C ASN A 105 0.92 -18.11 -12.02
N ASP A 106 1.73 -17.49 -12.85
CA ASP A 106 3.01 -18.08 -13.29
C ASP A 106 4.01 -18.18 -12.15
N LEU A 107 4.11 -17.12 -11.33
CA LEU A 107 4.97 -17.14 -10.16
C LEU A 107 4.53 -18.21 -9.14
N LYS A 108 3.22 -18.39 -8.92
CA LYS A 108 2.68 -19.48 -8.09
C LYS A 108 3.06 -20.84 -8.64
N ARG A 109 2.95 -21.06 -9.96
CA ARG A 109 3.30 -22.34 -10.61
C ARG A 109 4.78 -22.63 -10.59
N SER A 110 5.62 -21.63 -10.74
CA SER A 110 7.09 -21.79 -10.70
C SER A 110 7.65 -21.98 -9.29
N GLY A 111 6.85 -21.73 -8.26
CA GLY A 111 7.26 -21.86 -6.87
C GLY A 111 7.76 -20.51 -6.31
N TYR A 112 6.85 -19.70 -5.77
CA TYR A 112 7.19 -18.47 -5.11
C TYR A 112 7.95 -18.72 -3.79
N VAL A 113 9.11 -18.08 -3.64
CA VAL A 113 9.95 -18.18 -2.43
C VAL A 113 10.21 -16.77 -1.89
N PRO A 114 9.43 -16.29 -0.90
CA PRO A 114 9.56 -14.93 -0.34
C PRO A 114 10.97 -14.65 0.19
N GLN A 115 11.64 -15.64 0.77
CA GLN A 115 13.00 -15.50 1.30
C GLN A 115 14.01 -15.01 0.26
N ASN A 116 13.80 -15.30 -1.03
CA ASN A 116 14.68 -14.83 -2.08
C ASN A 116 14.64 -13.30 -2.20
N TYR A 117 13.46 -12.70 -2.06
CA TYR A 117 13.29 -11.23 -2.07
C TYR A 117 13.91 -10.61 -0.83
N TYR A 118 13.64 -11.18 0.35
CA TYR A 118 14.23 -10.74 1.61
C TYR A 118 15.77 -10.80 1.59
N ASN A 119 16.35 -11.88 1.08
CA ASN A 119 17.81 -12.07 1.07
C ASN A 119 18.52 -11.23 0.01
N ASN A 120 17.85 -10.87 -1.09
CA ASN A 120 18.50 -10.20 -2.24
C ASN A 120 18.13 -8.72 -2.37
N ASN A 121 17.28 -8.18 -1.49
CA ASN A 121 16.90 -6.77 -1.49
C ASN A 121 17.21 -6.14 -0.13
N ALA A 122 18.21 -5.28 -0.08
CA ALA A 122 18.68 -4.65 1.16
C ALA A 122 17.60 -3.83 1.86
N GLU A 123 16.73 -3.15 1.11
CA GLU A 123 15.66 -2.33 1.67
C GLU A 123 14.55 -3.20 2.31
N ILE A 124 14.14 -4.28 1.64
CA ILE A 124 13.21 -5.26 2.21
C ILE A 124 13.81 -5.86 3.49
N HIS A 125 15.08 -6.23 3.45
CA HIS A 125 15.79 -6.77 4.61
C HIS A 125 15.74 -5.78 5.79
N GLU A 126 16.08 -4.53 5.56
CA GLU A 126 16.11 -3.48 6.57
C GLU A 126 14.72 -3.22 7.19
N ILE A 127 13.67 -3.17 6.37
CA ILE A 127 12.29 -3.01 6.82
C ILE A 127 11.86 -4.20 7.69
N ILE A 128 12.13 -5.42 7.26
CA ILE A 128 11.75 -6.62 8.02
C ILE A 128 12.51 -6.70 9.35
N GLU A 129 13.80 -6.38 9.36
CA GLU A 129 14.59 -6.33 10.61
C GLU A 129 14.10 -5.24 11.56
N PHE A 130 13.69 -4.09 11.02
CA PHE A 130 13.03 -3.05 11.83
C PHE A 130 11.73 -3.57 12.49
N ILE A 131 10.88 -4.27 11.72
CA ILE A 131 9.65 -4.89 12.24
C ILE A 131 9.97 -5.92 13.31
N ASN A 132 10.96 -6.77 13.07
CA ASN A 132 11.38 -7.84 13.99
C ASN A 132 11.96 -7.28 15.31
N LYS A 133 12.72 -6.18 15.24
CA LYS A 133 13.25 -5.48 16.41
C LYS A 133 12.16 -4.98 17.34
N GLY A 134 11.00 -4.63 16.78
CA GLY A 134 9.85 -4.11 17.52
C GLY A 134 9.92 -2.61 17.77
N ILE A 135 8.82 -2.07 18.28
CA ILE A 135 8.63 -0.63 18.51
C ILE A 135 8.06 -0.42 19.92
N GLY A 136 8.67 0.48 20.68
CA GLY A 136 8.17 0.89 22.01
C GLY A 136 8.04 -0.28 23.00
N GLY A 137 8.96 -1.25 22.95
CA GLY A 137 8.97 -2.44 23.81
C GLY A 137 7.97 -3.54 23.38
N LYS A 138 7.27 -3.37 22.24
CA LYS A 138 6.38 -4.38 21.65
C LYS A 138 7.09 -5.12 20.54
N THR A 139 6.84 -6.42 20.42
CA THR A 139 7.42 -7.27 19.39
C THR A 139 6.44 -7.51 18.23
N PHE A 140 6.95 -7.49 17.00
CA PHE A 140 6.18 -7.67 15.78
C PHE A 140 6.78 -8.73 14.85
N GLY A 141 7.67 -9.58 15.37
CA GLY A 141 8.32 -10.65 14.62
C GLY A 141 7.35 -11.66 13.98
N GLU A 142 6.14 -11.79 14.51
CA GLU A 142 5.07 -12.58 13.88
C GLU A 142 4.68 -11.99 12.51
N ILE A 143 4.64 -10.66 12.37
CA ILE A 143 4.36 -9.98 11.09
C ILE A 143 5.54 -10.21 10.14
N GLY A 144 6.76 -9.88 10.55
CA GLY A 144 7.96 -10.09 9.75
C GLY A 144 8.14 -11.54 9.32
N GLY A 145 7.96 -12.48 10.24
CA GLY A 145 8.03 -13.91 9.94
C GLY A 145 6.96 -14.37 8.95
N THR A 146 5.72 -13.87 9.05
CA THR A 146 4.68 -14.20 8.07
C THR A 146 5.05 -13.72 6.68
N ILE A 147 5.58 -12.50 6.54
CA ILE A 147 5.99 -11.94 5.25
C ILE A 147 7.18 -12.74 4.68
N VAL A 148 8.20 -13.04 5.48
CA VAL A 148 9.41 -13.74 4.98
C VAL A 148 9.15 -15.21 4.63
N TYR A 149 8.30 -15.90 5.40
CA TYR A 149 8.17 -17.37 5.26
C TYR A 149 6.91 -17.83 4.55
N HIS A 150 5.90 -16.99 4.43
CA HIS A 150 4.60 -17.36 3.84
C HIS A 150 4.17 -16.43 2.72
N ASP A 151 4.20 -15.13 2.97
CA ASP A 151 3.78 -14.04 2.05
C ASP A 151 2.60 -14.42 1.13
N PRO A 152 1.43 -14.69 1.69
CA PRO A 152 0.30 -15.21 0.91
C PRO A 152 -0.23 -14.22 -0.14
N TYR A 153 0.13 -12.96 0.01
CA TYR A 153 -0.26 -11.88 -0.90
C TYR A 153 0.88 -11.40 -1.81
N MET A 154 2.03 -12.09 -1.80
CA MET A 154 3.20 -11.77 -2.64
C MET A 154 3.66 -10.31 -2.54
N VAL A 155 3.51 -9.69 -1.36
CA VAL A 155 3.85 -8.28 -1.15
C VAL A 155 5.34 -8.00 -1.42
N LEU A 156 6.22 -8.98 -1.17
CA LEU A 156 7.64 -8.83 -1.45
C LEU A 156 7.95 -8.84 -2.94
N ALA A 157 7.16 -9.55 -3.75
CA ALA A 157 7.32 -9.55 -5.20
C ALA A 157 6.91 -8.21 -5.82
N ASP A 158 5.84 -7.60 -5.33
CA ASP A 158 5.35 -6.31 -5.83
C ASP A 158 6.06 -5.09 -5.21
N PHE A 159 6.86 -5.28 -4.14
CA PHE A 159 7.43 -4.20 -3.34
C PHE A 159 8.21 -3.17 -4.15
N ALA A 160 9.09 -3.60 -5.05
CA ALA A 160 9.94 -2.68 -5.82
C ALA A 160 9.11 -1.76 -6.73
N ASP A 161 8.05 -2.31 -7.34
CA ASP A 161 7.18 -1.55 -8.23
C ASP A 161 6.23 -0.63 -7.43
N TYR A 162 5.66 -1.12 -6.32
CA TYR A 162 4.91 -0.29 -5.37
C TYR A 162 5.72 0.92 -4.91
N ARG A 163 6.97 0.71 -4.49
CA ARG A 163 7.86 1.79 -4.05
C ARG A 163 8.15 2.81 -5.14
N ARG A 164 8.31 2.35 -6.39
CA ARG A 164 8.48 3.22 -7.55
C ARG A 164 7.27 4.11 -7.75
N MET A 165 6.06 3.54 -7.67
CA MET A 165 4.82 4.28 -7.87
C MET A 165 4.49 5.20 -6.70
N GLN A 166 4.84 4.85 -5.48
CA GLN A 166 4.74 5.76 -4.33
C GLN A 166 5.56 7.04 -4.54
N LYS A 167 6.76 6.94 -5.07
CA LYS A 167 7.57 8.13 -5.39
C LYS A 167 6.91 9.00 -6.47
N LEU A 168 6.30 8.38 -7.48
CA LEU A 168 5.57 9.11 -8.52
C LEU A 168 4.32 9.79 -7.96
N SER A 169 3.59 9.13 -7.07
CA SER A 169 2.40 9.70 -6.44
C SER A 169 2.70 10.99 -5.67
N LEU A 170 3.81 11.02 -4.94
CA LEU A 170 4.26 12.21 -4.22
C LEU A 170 4.57 13.39 -5.16
N ILE A 171 5.11 13.13 -6.34
CA ILE A 171 5.34 14.17 -7.35
C ILE A 171 4.02 14.74 -7.87
N HIS A 172 3.03 13.90 -8.11
CA HIS A 172 1.69 14.33 -8.55
C HIS A 172 0.99 15.22 -7.53
N ILE A 173 1.09 14.91 -6.24
CA ILE A 173 0.52 15.73 -5.16
C ILE A 173 1.25 17.08 -5.07
N SER A 174 2.58 17.07 -5.20
CA SER A 174 3.41 18.28 -5.03
C SER A 174 3.33 19.26 -6.19
N GLU A 175 2.92 18.81 -7.39
CA GLU A 175 2.83 19.63 -8.61
C GLU A 175 1.44 19.57 -9.28
N PRO A 176 0.35 19.91 -8.58
CA PRO A 176 -1.02 19.77 -9.12
C PRO A 176 -1.29 20.68 -10.34
N THR A 177 -0.47 21.69 -10.58
CA THR A 177 -0.64 22.63 -11.69
C THR A 177 -0.23 22.09 -13.06
N ARG A 178 0.55 21.00 -13.14
CA ARG A 178 0.95 20.40 -14.43
C ARG A 178 -0.16 19.62 -15.12
N HIS A 179 -1.16 19.13 -14.38
CA HIS A 179 -2.26 18.34 -14.95
C HIS A 179 -3.53 19.14 -15.24
N ALA A 180 -3.63 20.40 -14.79
CA ALA A 180 -4.75 21.29 -15.11
C ALA A 180 -4.64 21.96 -16.50
N GLN A 181 -3.68 21.58 -17.33
CA GLN A 181 -3.43 22.17 -18.66
C GLN A 181 -3.64 21.19 -19.82
N ILE A 182 -4.44 20.13 -19.63
CA ILE A 182 -4.87 19.27 -20.74
C ILE A 182 -6.38 19.39 -20.92
#